data_591b57c5ecefee3f6aa934599dcf0002
#
_entry.id   591b57c5ecefee3f6aa934599dcf0002
#
_cell.length_a   1.000
_cell.length_b   1.000
_cell.length_c   1.000
_cell.angle_alpha   90.00
_cell.angle_beta   90.00
_cell.angle_gamma   90.00
#
_symmetry.space_group_name_H-M   'P 1'
#
loop_
_entity.id
_entity.type
_entity.pdbx_description
1 polymer ?
#
loop_
_entity_poly.entity_id
_entity_poly.type
_entity_poly.pdbx_seq_one_letter_code
_entity_poly.pdbx_strand_id
1 'polypeptide(L)'
;MPDYKIPLTAGKMTQLPVPAALVLGLFFVALYRLFRRTYRLHWHPLKSFKGLQEACVSEDWLYQITKDGKAEEQLEALHEKYNTKALRIGPNELHITDIELYKVIYSQSKPFLKHAPFYDGFNTPHTVFAELDPVLHKERRRMLNPSFSKASVYKLEPLIREKILLLSAKINRLCDKKEIDIYNAMRLLTTEIITEFAFAKSANLIEEKPDDLDSWFLDAFDVASQSVVDTQYSAFLRLLVRILPPGVVRLLNRKLSTMLDLQKYAGTSMRHWQQSSEMSSHPVIFDSLQSIPDDAKVSEAMDILIAGADTTASTLTTGFYHILSNEKLKERLIRAIDEAIPEPGSSIPLQSLEKVEYLMACVKESIRVGMAVPGRLPRVVPAGDAFVVEGKVVPPGTIVGMSTYTMHNSVDAWGPDAREFNPDRWIGPASKGLDQWMCTFSKGARMCLGQNIAPAEIALTFAYMFRNYDLSLPKGQSVPKALDRFTLSYERPGLPVVFSPRE
;
A
#
# COMPACT_ATOMS: atom_id res chain seq x y z
N MET A 1 -59.37 29.99 -59.17
CA MET A 1 -58.02 29.79 -58.67
C MET A 1 -57.90 28.34 -58.28
N PRO A 2 -57.14 27.51 -58.95
CA PRO A 2 -57.01 26.09 -58.59
C PRO A 2 -55.94 25.88 -57.49
N ASP A 3 -56.36 25.12 -56.46
CA ASP A 3 -55.50 24.69 -55.34
C ASP A 3 -54.42 23.67 -55.80
N TYR A 4 -53.18 24.08 -55.73
CA TYR A 4 -52.05 23.20 -55.95
C TYR A 4 -51.73 22.53 -54.61
N LYS A 5 -52.08 21.24 -54.39
CA LYS A 5 -51.59 20.41 -53.33
C LYS A 5 -50.24 19.80 -53.77
N ILE A 6 -49.16 20.18 -53.08
CA ILE A 6 -47.86 19.55 -53.21
C ILE A 6 -47.91 18.21 -52.44
N PRO A 7 -47.63 17.05 -53.05
CA PRO A 7 -47.52 15.79 -52.33
C PRO A 7 -46.20 15.74 -51.57
N LEU A 8 -46.23 15.80 -50.23
CA LEU A 8 -45.11 15.44 -49.38
C LEU A 8 -44.91 13.93 -49.49
N THR A 9 -43.99 13.51 -50.34
CA THR A 9 -43.46 12.13 -50.36
C THR A 9 -42.61 11.96 -49.11
N ALA A 10 -43.17 11.32 -48.08
CA ALA A 10 -42.41 10.81 -46.95
C ALA A 10 -41.39 9.76 -47.49
N GLY A 11 -40.11 10.15 -47.57
CA GLY A 11 -39.04 9.22 -47.90
C GLY A 11 -39.07 8.07 -46.90
N LYS A 12 -39.30 6.86 -47.38
CA LYS A 12 -39.11 5.64 -46.61
C LYS A 12 -37.64 5.58 -46.16
N MET A 13 -37.39 5.92 -44.91
CA MET A 13 -36.11 5.53 -44.28
C MET A 13 -36.05 4.00 -44.30
N THR A 14 -35.27 3.46 -45.22
CA THR A 14 -34.95 2.03 -45.30
C THR A 14 -34.24 1.65 -44.02
N GLN A 15 -34.96 1.02 -43.10
CA GLN A 15 -34.35 0.43 -41.91
C GLN A 15 -33.37 -0.65 -42.37
N LEU A 16 -32.10 -0.46 -42.10
CA LEU A 16 -31.08 -1.50 -42.30
C LEU A 16 -31.53 -2.75 -41.51
N PRO A 17 -31.49 -3.95 -42.12
CA PRO A 17 -31.79 -5.18 -41.38
C PRO A 17 -30.80 -5.31 -40.19
N VAL A 18 -31.34 -5.70 -39.03
CA VAL A 18 -30.59 -5.80 -37.75
C VAL A 18 -29.19 -6.45 -37.89
N PRO A 19 -29.01 -7.55 -38.65
CA PRO A 19 -27.70 -8.14 -38.88
C PRO A 19 -26.73 -7.21 -39.66
N ALA A 20 -27.22 -6.44 -40.64
CA ALA A 20 -26.36 -5.51 -41.37
C ALA A 20 -25.93 -4.31 -40.49
N ALA A 21 -26.82 -3.81 -39.65
CA ALA A 21 -26.49 -2.75 -38.67
C ALA A 21 -25.46 -3.23 -37.65
N LEU A 22 -25.53 -4.47 -37.18
CA LEU A 22 -24.52 -5.08 -36.28
C LEU A 22 -23.16 -5.24 -36.96
N VAL A 23 -23.13 -5.73 -38.22
CA VAL A 23 -21.87 -5.88 -38.97
C VAL A 23 -21.25 -4.52 -39.22
N LEU A 24 -22.00 -3.51 -39.59
CA LEU A 24 -21.53 -2.14 -39.80
C LEU A 24 -21.00 -1.56 -38.47
N GLY A 25 -21.68 -1.77 -37.36
CA GLY A 25 -21.22 -1.36 -36.02
C GLY A 25 -19.88 -2.00 -35.65
N LEU A 26 -19.75 -3.30 -35.85
CA LEU A 26 -18.48 -4.03 -35.59
C LEU A 26 -17.36 -3.53 -36.51
N PHE A 27 -17.66 -3.23 -37.77
CA PHE A 27 -16.68 -2.66 -38.72
C PHE A 27 -16.17 -1.30 -38.23
N PHE A 28 -17.07 -0.39 -37.80
CA PHE A 28 -16.65 0.91 -37.28
C PHE A 28 -15.87 0.79 -35.99
N VAL A 29 -16.22 -0.14 -35.10
CA VAL A 29 -15.44 -0.43 -33.88
C VAL A 29 -14.04 -0.93 -34.24
N ALA A 30 -13.92 -1.83 -35.20
CA ALA A 30 -12.63 -2.34 -35.67
C ALA A 30 -11.77 -1.22 -36.30
N LEU A 31 -12.36 -0.39 -37.16
CA LEU A 31 -11.71 0.75 -37.82
C LEU A 31 -11.24 1.78 -36.76
N TYR A 32 -12.09 2.10 -35.79
CA TYR A 32 -11.73 2.98 -34.66
C TYR A 32 -10.56 2.42 -33.84
N ARG A 33 -10.60 1.12 -33.52
CA ARG A 33 -9.49 0.45 -32.81
C ARG A 33 -8.19 0.49 -33.59
N LEU A 34 -8.23 0.25 -34.90
CA LEU A 34 -7.07 0.32 -35.79
C LEU A 34 -6.51 1.74 -35.84
N PHE A 35 -7.37 2.75 -36.06
CA PHE A 35 -6.99 4.16 -36.05
C PHE A 35 -6.34 4.55 -34.73
N ARG A 36 -6.98 4.21 -33.60
CA ARG A 36 -6.48 4.51 -32.25
C ARG A 36 -5.12 3.85 -32.00
N ARG A 37 -4.93 2.60 -32.45
CA ARG A 37 -3.65 1.89 -32.36
C ARG A 37 -2.55 2.63 -33.14
N THR A 38 -2.84 2.95 -34.39
CA THR A 38 -1.89 3.63 -35.28
C THR A 38 -1.52 5.02 -34.77
N TYR A 39 -2.52 5.78 -34.29
CA TYR A 39 -2.30 7.07 -33.64
C TYR A 39 -1.38 6.96 -32.44
N ARG A 40 -1.64 6.00 -31.52
CA ARG A 40 -0.85 5.81 -30.30
C ARG A 40 0.60 5.44 -30.56
N LEU A 41 0.86 4.72 -31.63
CA LEU A 41 2.23 4.31 -32.00
C LEU A 41 3.00 5.43 -32.74
N HIS A 42 2.35 6.18 -33.62
CA HIS A 42 3.07 7.02 -34.58
C HIS A 42 2.87 8.53 -34.38
N TRP A 43 1.76 8.96 -33.80
CA TRP A 43 1.43 10.39 -33.64
C TRP A 43 1.20 10.84 -32.19
N HIS A 44 1.15 9.91 -31.24
CA HIS A 44 0.98 10.27 -29.82
C HIS A 44 2.18 11.10 -29.34
N PRO A 45 1.98 12.11 -28.47
CA PRO A 45 3.08 12.93 -27.92
C PRO A 45 4.17 12.12 -27.21
N LEU A 46 3.83 10.95 -26.63
CA LEU A 46 4.80 10.04 -25.99
C LEU A 46 5.50 9.07 -26.95
N LYS A 47 5.37 9.22 -28.26
CA LYS A 47 6.00 8.30 -29.25
C LYS A 47 7.53 8.25 -29.17
N SER A 48 8.16 9.30 -28.65
CA SER A 48 9.62 9.41 -28.48
C SER A 48 10.14 8.65 -27.25
N PHE A 49 9.26 8.25 -26.31
CA PHE A 49 9.62 7.46 -25.16
C PHE A 49 9.58 5.97 -25.50
N LYS A 50 10.60 5.24 -25.05
CA LYS A 50 10.73 3.81 -25.28
C LYS A 50 9.71 3.02 -24.46
N GLY A 51 9.25 1.88 -24.98
CA GLY A 51 8.30 0.98 -24.29
C GLY A 51 7.86 -0.17 -25.19
N LEU A 52 7.17 -1.14 -24.63
CA LEU A 52 6.56 -2.23 -25.40
C LEU A 52 5.43 -1.70 -26.28
N GLN A 53 5.33 -2.16 -27.53
CA GLN A 53 4.27 -1.72 -28.43
C GLN A 53 2.86 -1.98 -27.88
N GLU A 54 2.66 -3.14 -27.23
CA GLU A 54 1.41 -3.50 -26.57
C GLU A 54 1.06 -2.53 -25.43
N ALA A 55 2.03 -2.17 -24.59
CA ALA A 55 1.83 -1.16 -23.55
C ALA A 55 1.51 0.23 -24.13
N CYS A 56 2.14 0.61 -25.26
CA CYS A 56 1.83 1.88 -25.92
C CYS A 56 0.39 1.97 -26.46
N VAL A 57 -0.27 0.85 -26.73
CA VAL A 57 -1.61 0.83 -27.35
C VAL A 57 -2.74 0.45 -26.39
N SER A 58 -2.46 -0.25 -25.30
CA SER A 58 -3.46 -0.69 -24.31
C SER A 58 -2.87 -0.69 -22.91
N GLU A 59 -3.73 -0.62 -21.89
CA GLU A 59 -3.36 -0.82 -20.48
C GLU A 59 -3.37 -2.30 -20.09
N ASP A 60 -3.79 -3.20 -20.99
CA ASP A 60 -3.98 -4.63 -20.69
C ASP A 60 -2.69 -5.30 -20.23
N TRP A 61 -1.56 -4.99 -20.88
CA TRP A 61 -0.26 -5.51 -20.45
C TRP A 61 0.08 -5.08 -19.02
N LEU A 62 -0.05 -3.79 -18.73
CA LEU A 62 0.22 -3.25 -17.38
C LEU A 62 -0.72 -3.83 -16.33
N TYR A 63 -1.99 -4.00 -16.68
CA TYR A 63 -2.96 -4.69 -15.83
C TYR A 63 -2.52 -6.11 -15.49
N GLN A 64 -2.09 -6.90 -16.48
CA GLN A 64 -1.68 -8.29 -16.26
C GLN A 64 -0.47 -8.37 -15.32
N ILE A 65 0.61 -7.64 -15.58
CA ILE A 65 1.81 -7.67 -14.74
C ILE A 65 1.54 -7.16 -13.32
N THR A 66 0.61 -6.19 -13.16
CA THR A 66 0.19 -5.71 -11.85
C THR A 66 -0.63 -6.78 -11.13
N LYS A 67 -1.51 -7.47 -11.82
CA LYS A 67 -2.33 -8.56 -11.27
C LYS A 67 -1.49 -9.76 -10.85
N ASP A 68 -0.41 -10.04 -11.57
CA ASP A 68 0.55 -11.10 -11.23
C ASP A 68 1.41 -10.74 -10.00
N GLY A 69 1.36 -9.49 -9.52
CA GLY A 69 2.10 -9.02 -8.36
C GLY A 69 3.61 -8.87 -8.57
N LYS A 70 4.04 -8.73 -9.83
CA LYS A 70 5.47 -8.63 -10.25
C LYS A 70 5.72 -7.47 -11.21
N ALA A 71 4.93 -6.41 -11.09
CA ALA A 71 5.01 -5.29 -12.03
C ALA A 71 6.39 -4.61 -11.98
N GLU A 72 6.90 -4.31 -10.80
CA GLU A 72 8.12 -3.52 -10.64
C GLU A 72 9.37 -4.27 -11.15
N GLU A 73 9.48 -5.58 -10.93
CA GLU A 73 10.56 -6.43 -11.45
C GLU A 73 10.58 -6.43 -12.99
N GLN A 74 9.39 -6.52 -13.59
CA GLN A 74 9.26 -6.50 -15.06
C GLN A 74 9.56 -5.11 -15.62
N LEU A 75 9.15 -4.05 -14.94
CA LEU A 75 9.45 -2.67 -15.32
C LEU A 75 10.96 -2.40 -15.24
N GLU A 76 11.63 -2.86 -14.19
CA GLU A 76 13.08 -2.75 -14.05
C GLU A 76 13.80 -3.41 -15.23
N ALA A 77 13.47 -4.68 -15.53
CA ALA A 77 14.06 -5.39 -16.68
C ALA A 77 13.85 -4.65 -18.02
N LEU A 78 12.72 -3.96 -18.19
CA LEU A 78 12.47 -3.17 -19.39
C LEU A 78 13.24 -1.84 -19.40
N HIS A 79 13.43 -1.18 -18.27
CA HIS A 79 14.30 -0.01 -18.14
C HIS A 79 15.74 -0.36 -18.55
N GLU A 80 16.27 -1.49 -18.06
CA GLU A 80 17.58 -2.02 -18.44
C GLU A 80 17.65 -2.34 -19.94
N LYS A 81 16.71 -3.15 -20.42
CA LYS A 81 16.63 -3.56 -21.84
C LYS A 81 16.62 -2.39 -22.80
N TYR A 82 15.87 -1.35 -22.48
CA TYR A 82 15.76 -0.17 -23.35
C TYR A 82 16.79 0.91 -23.01
N ASN A 83 17.57 0.75 -21.97
CA ASN A 83 18.48 1.75 -21.44
C ASN A 83 17.82 3.12 -21.39
N THR A 84 16.84 3.31 -20.52
CA THR A 84 16.06 4.55 -20.39
C THR A 84 15.59 4.75 -18.94
N LYS A 85 15.58 5.99 -18.49
CA LYS A 85 14.99 6.40 -17.20
C LYS A 85 13.52 6.78 -17.29
N ALA A 86 12.94 6.79 -18.51
CA ALA A 86 11.51 7.08 -18.75
C ALA A 86 10.93 6.03 -19.70
N LEU A 87 10.27 5.02 -19.13
CA LEU A 87 9.67 3.91 -19.86
C LEU A 87 8.18 4.17 -20.10
N ARG A 88 7.70 4.07 -21.33
CA ARG A 88 6.27 4.15 -21.65
C ARG A 88 5.59 2.82 -21.34
N ILE A 89 4.80 2.82 -20.27
CA ILE A 89 4.15 1.62 -19.72
C ILE A 89 2.64 1.57 -19.97
N GLY A 90 2.09 2.62 -20.53
CA GLY A 90 0.69 2.74 -20.92
C GLY A 90 0.52 3.71 -22.09
N PRO A 91 -0.70 3.80 -22.66
CA PRO A 91 -0.96 4.72 -23.76
C PRO A 91 -0.56 6.17 -23.45
N ASN A 92 -0.80 6.61 -22.22
CA ASN A 92 -0.49 7.96 -21.72
C ASN A 92 0.25 7.91 -20.38
N GLU A 93 1.06 6.87 -20.13
CA GLU A 93 1.73 6.70 -18.84
C GLU A 93 3.21 6.37 -19.01
N LEU A 94 4.05 7.01 -18.16
CA LEU A 94 5.49 6.77 -18.04
C LEU A 94 5.84 6.28 -16.63
N HIS A 95 6.67 5.24 -16.56
CA HIS A 95 7.39 4.87 -15.35
C HIS A 95 8.77 5.54 -15.36
N ILE A 96 9.16 6.16 -14.25
CA ILE A 96 10.38 6.96 -14.17
C ILE A 96 11.30 6.37 -13.11
N THR A 97 12.60 6.24 -13.44
CA THR A 97 13.64 5.72 -12.55
C THR A 97 14.73 6.76 -12.23
N ASP A 98 14.59 7.99 -12.67
CA ASP A 98 15.47 9.08 -12.28
C ASP A 98 15.18 9.52 -10.84
N ILE A 99 16.03 9.11 -9.89
CA ILE A 99 15.82 9.32 -8.45
C ILE A 99 15.69 10.79 -8.06
N GLU A 100 16.34 11.72 -8.79
CA GLU A 100 16.27 13.16 -8.52
C GLU A 100 14.87 13.73 -8.80
N LEU A 101 14.11 13.10 -9.68
CA LEU A 101 12.76 13.56 -10.02
C LEU A 101 11.71 13.17 -8.97
N TYR A 102 12.05 12.30 -8.01
CA TYR A 102 11.13 11.90 -6.96
C TYR A 102 10.59 13.10 -6.17
N LYS A 103 11.48 14.00 -5.75
CA LYS A 103 11.12 15.22 -5.00
C LYS A 103 10.35 16.25 -5.85
N VAL A 104 10.43 16.15 -7.18
CA VAL A 104 9.65 17.01 -8.10
C VAL A 104 8.23 16.50 -8.21
N ILE A 105 8.05 15.21 -8.51
CA ILE A 105 6.74 14.57 -8.68
C ILE A 105 5.96 14.57 -7.36
N TYR A 106 6.62 14.20 -6.25
CA TYR A 106 6.03 14.11 -4.92
C TYR A 106 6.41 15.31 -4.04
N SER A 107 6.24 16.49 -4.60
CA SER A 107 6.63 17.78 -3.97
C SER A 107 5.72 18.16 -2.79
N GLN A 108 6.26 18.94 -1.86
CA GLN A 108 5.50 19.54 -0.77
C GLN A 108 4.70 20.78 -1.24
N SER A 109 5.30 21.61 -2.06
CA SER A 109 4.75 22.93 -2.44
C SER A 109 3.92 22.90 -3.72
N LYS A 110 4.36 22.13 -4.72
CA LYS A 110 3.70 22.00 -6.03
C LYS A 110 3.56 20.51 -6.40
N PRO A 111 2.80 19.70 -5.63
CA PRO A 111 2.67 18.26 -5.92
C PRO A 111 1.89 18.06 -7.22
N PHE A 112 2.33 17.11 -8.03
CA PHE A 112 1.53 16.63 -9.16
C PHE A 112 0.24 16.01 -8.64
N LEU A 113 -0.87 16.21 -9.34
CA LEU A 113 -2.18 15.69 -8.94
C LEU A 113 -2.21 14.16 -9.02
N LYS A 114 -2.99 13.55 -8.18
CA LYS A 114 -3.24 12.09 -8.23
C LYS A 114 -3.98 11.70 -9.51
N HIS A 115 -3.66 10.54 -10.07
CA HIS A 115 -4.37 9.96 -11.20
C HIS A 115 -5.69 9.33 -10.72
N ALA A 116 -6.81 9.94 -11.04
CA ALA A 116 -8.12 9.57 -10.52
C ALA A 116 -8.47 8.07 -10.66
N PRO A 117 -8.36 7.41 -11.85
CA PRO A 117 -8.72 6.00 -11.98
C PRO A 117 -8.00 5.06 -11.02
N PHE A 118 -6.74 5.35 -10.70
CA PHE A 118 -5.95 4.56 -9.77
C PHE A 118 -6.47 4.68 -8.32
N TYR A 119 -6.70 5.92 -7.85
CA TYR A 119 -7.15 6.17 -6.48
C TYR A 119 -8.63 5.85 -6.26
N ASP A 120 -9.47 6.07 -7.27
CA ASP A 120 -10.89 5.66 -7.25
C ASP A 120 -11.08 4.14 -7.18
N GLY A 121 -10.06 3.38 -7.61
CA GLY A 121 -10.05 1.92 -7.54
C GLY A 121 -10.15 1.36 -6.12
N PHE A 122 -9.76 2.12 -5.10
CA PHE A 122 -9.88 1.71 -3.70
C PHE A 122 -11.31 1.81 -3.14
N ASN A 123 -12.20 2.48 -3.86
CA ASN A 123 -13.61 2.66 -3.49
C ASN A 123 -13.84 3.28 -2.09
N THR A 124 -12.92 4.14 -1.66
CA THR A 124 -12.96 4.90 -0.41
C THR A 124 -12.94 6.41 -0.72
N PRO A 125 -14.01 6.97 -1.28
CA PRO A 125 -14.03 8.37 -1.71
C PRO A 125 -13.85 9.33 -0.52
N HIS A 126 -13.21 10.47 -0.79
CA HIS A 126 -13.02 11.57 0.15
C HIS A 126 -12.19 11.25 1.40
N THR A 127 -11.41 10.17 1.39
CA THR A 127 -10.46 9.86 2.47
C THR A 127 -9.14 10.62 2.28
N VAL A 128 -8.34 10.72 3.34
CA VAL A 128 -7.02 11.35 3.22
C VAL A 128 -6.14 10.66 2.17
N PHE A 129 -6.30 9.34 1.99
CA PHE A 129 -5.57 8.60 0.97
C PHE A 129 -6.13 8.79 -0.43
N ALA A 130 -7.44 8.70 -0.66
CA ALA A 130 -8.02 8.72 -1.99
C ALA A 130 -8.34 10.14 -2.51
N GLU A 131 -8.44 11.17 -1.64
CA GLU A 131 -8.82 12.52 -2.03
C GLU A 131 -7.90 13.11 -3.10
N LEU A 132 -8.49 13.51 -4.22
CA LEU A 132 -7.80 14.09 -5.38
C LEU A 132 -7.57 15.57 -5.22
N ASP A 133 -8.55 16.31 -4.68
CA ASP A 133 -8.48 17.74 -4.48
C ASP A 133 -7.44 18.11 -3.40
N PRO A 134 -6.44 18.94 -3.73
CA PRO A 134 -5.40 19.32 -2.78
C PRO A 134 -5.91 20.08 -1.55
N VAL A 135 -6.99 20.87 -1.71
CA VAL A 135 -7.55 21.70 -0.62
C VAL A 135 -8.28 20.80 0.37
N LEU A 136 -9.20 19.96 -0.11
CA LEU A 136 -9.95 19.02 0.72
C LEU A 136 -9.01 18.03 1.42
N HIS A 137 -8.01 17.53 0.70
CA HIS A 137 -6.98 16.68 1.31
C HIS A 137 -6.23 17.41 2.45
N LYS A 138 -5.81 18.67 2.23
CA LYS A 138 -5.09 19.43 3.24
C LYS A 138 -5.93 19.63 4.51
N GLU A 139 -7.23 19.89 4.35
CA GLU A 139 -8.16 20.00 5.47
C GLU A 139 -8.29 18.70 6.23
N ARG A 140 -8.52 17.58 5.54
CA ARG A 140 -8.60 16.24 6.15
C ARG A 140 -7.30 15.87 6.87
N ARG A 141 -6.17 16.09 6.21
CA ARG A 141 -4.86 15.83 6.79
C ARG A 141 -4.59 16.65 8.06
N ARG A 142 -5.03 17.91 8.08
CA ARG A 142 -4.88 18.78 9.26
C ARG A 142 -5.61 18.22 10.48
N MET A 143 -6.77 17.60 10.29
CA MET A 143 -7.53 16.96 11.36
C MET A 143 -6.79 15.74 11.91
N LEU A 144 -6.20 14.93 11.04
CA LEU A 144 -5.56 13.66 11.42
C LEU A 144 -4.13 13.81 11.97
N ASN A 145 -3.38 14.82 11.52
CA ASN A 145 -1.96 14.99 11.89
C ASN A 145 -1.68 14.95 13.40
N PRO A 146 -2.49 15.54 14.30
CA PRO A 146 -2.24 15.49 15.74
C PRO A 146 -2.18 14.08 16.29
N SER A 147 -3.09 13.18 15.84
CA SER A 147 -3.15 11.78 16.28
C SER A 147 -1.90 10.99 15.88
N PHE A 148 -1.28 11.33 14.75
CA PHE A 148 -0.07 10.68 14.25
C PHE A 148 1.24 11.45 14.57
N SER A 149 1.17 12.45 15.44
CA SER A 149 2.37 13.17 15.89
C SER A 149 3.27 12.27 16.75
N LYS A 150 4.58 12.58 16.80
CA LYS A 150 5.52 11.84 17.64
C LYS A 150 5.09 11.78 19.11
N ALA A 151 4.58 12.89 19.63
CA ALA A 151 4.07 12.98 21.00
C ALA A 151 2.85 12.07 21.23
N SER A 152 1.97 11.95 20.22
CA SER A 152 0.82 11.04 20.28
C SER A 152 1.26 9.58 20.26
N VAL A 153 2.25 9.24 19.43
CA VAL A 153 2.82 7.89 19.36
C VAL A 153 3.43 7.44 20.69
N TYR A 154 4.10 8.33 21.41
CA TYR A 154 4.59 8.00 22.76
C TYR A 154 3.46 7.70 23.77
N LYS A 155 2.29 8.32 23.59
CA LYS A 155 1.12 8.02 24.41
C LYS A 155 0.44 6.69 24.01
N LEU A 156 0.71 6.18 22.81
CA LEU A 156 0.24 4.87 22.35
C LEU A 156 1.14 3.70 22.81
N GLU A 157 2.33 3.98 23.34
CA GLU A 157 3.26 2.93 23.75
C GLU A 157 2.62 1.87 24.67
N PRO A 158 1.84 2.24 25.73
CA PRO A 158 1.18 1.24 26.58
C PRO A 158 0.26 0.31 25.80
N LEU A 159 -0.54 0.84 24.86
CA LEU A 159 -1.40 0.05 23.99
C LEU A 159 -0.60 -0.93 23.13
N ILE A 160 0.45 -0.44 22.46
CA ILE A 160 1.28 -1.29 21.59
C ILE A 160 1.90 -2.43 22.41
N ARG A 161 2.40 -2.15 23.61
CA ARG A 161 2.96 -3.17 24.51
C ARG A 161 1.93 -4.18 24.97
N GLU A 162 0.74 -3.73 25.32
CA GLU A 162 -0.37 -4.61 25.69
C GLU A 162 -0.65 -5.63 24.59
N LYS A 163 -0.74 -5.18 23.32
CA LYS A 163 -1.00 -6.08 22.19
C LYS A 163 0.18 -7.02 21.89
N ILE A 164 1.41 -6.56 22.09
CA ILE A 164 2.60 -7.42 21.99
C ILE A 164 2.56 -8.51 23.07
N LEU A 165 2.21 -8.17 24.31
CA LEU A 165 2.08 -9.15 25.40
C LEU A 165 0.96 -10.16 25.15
N LEU A 166 -0.18 -9.69 24.62
CA LEU A 166 -1.30 -10.56 24.25
C LEU A 166 -0.88 -11.57 23.17
N LEU A 167 -0.20 -11.10 22.10
CA LEU A 167 0.34 -11.97 21.06
C LEU A 167 1.39 -12.94 21.63
N SER A 168 2.29 -12.46 22.48
CA SER A 168 3.31 -13.29 23.14
C SER A 168 2.68 -14.42 23.96
N ALA A 169 1.64 -14.14 24.74
CA ALA A 169 0.91 -15.16 25.49
C ALA A 169 0.30 -16.22 24.56
N LYS A 170 -0.19 -15.84 23.40
CA LYS A 170 -0.66 -16.78 22.36
C LYS A 170 0.47 -17.59 21.76
N ILE A 171 1.59 -16.94 21.40
CA ILE A 171 2.78 -17.63 20.87
C ILE A 171 3.26 -18.69 21.87
N ASN A 172 3.34 -18.40 23.17
CA ASN A 172 3.73 -19.34 24.21
C ASN A 172 2.82 -20.58 24.28
N ARG A 173 1.53 -20.44 23.98
CA ARG A 173 0.61 -21.60 23.90
C ARG A 173 0.80 -22.46 22.65
N LEU A 174 1.37 -21.89 21.60
CA LEU A 174 1.46 -22.53 20.29
C LEU A 174 2.88 -23.06 19.96
N CYS A 175 3.92 -22.40 20.44
CA CYS A 175 5.31 -22.63 19.99
C CYS A 175 5.85 -24.02 20.31
N ASP A 176 5.38 -24.69 21.37
CA ASP A 176 5.74 -26.07 21.69
C ASP A 176 5.14 -27.10 20.73
N LYS A 177 4.09 -26.71 20.00
CA LYS A 177 3.34 -27.60 19.11
C LYS A 177 3.66 -27.41 17.64
N LYS A 178 4.00 -26.20 17.24
CA LYS A 178 4.21 -25.82 15.84
C LYS A 178 5.08 -24.58 15.66
N GLU A 179 5.62 -24.45 14.46
CA GLU A 179 6.23 -23.20 14.02
C GLU A 179 5.17 -22.09 13.96
N ILE A 180 5.60 -20.87 14.22
CA ILE A 180 4.74 -19.68 14.22
C ILE A 180 4.87 -18.97 12.87
N ASP A 181 3.77 -18.82 12.14
CA ASP A 181 3.74 -17.95 10.96
C ASP A 181 3.83 -16.49 11.40
N ILE A 182 5.02 -15.91 11.25
CA ILE A 182 5.29 -14.51 11.64
C ILE A 182 4.43 -13.54 10.84
N TYR A 183 4.16 -13.79 9.57
CA TYR A 183 3.35 -12.87 8.78
C TYR A 183 1.93 -12.74 9.34
N ASN A 184 1.26 -13.85 9.60
CA ASN A 184 -0.05 -13.83 10.23
C ASN A 184 -0.01 -13.27 11.65
N ALA A 185 0.99 -13.64 12.46
CA ALA A 185 1.17 -13.11 13.81
C ALA A 185 1.29 -11.58 13.81
N MET A 186 2.11 -11.02 12.92
CA MET A 186 2.31 -9.57 12.83
C MET A 186 1.07 -8.86 12.27
N ARG A 187 0.35 -9.47 11.33
CA ARG A 187 -0.92 -8.92 10.83
C ARG A 187 -1.99 -8.84 11.93
N LEU A 188 -2.11 -9.86 12.77
CA LEU A 188 -3.00 -9.82 13.93
C LEU A 188 -2.60 -8.71 14.88
N LEU A 189 -1.31 -8.60 15.22
CA LEU A 189 -0.78 -7.56 16.10
C LEU A 189 -1.10 -6.15 15.59
N THR A 190 -0.72 -5.85 14.36
CA THR A 190 -0.89 -4.50 13.78
C THR A 190 -2.36 -4.16 13.57
N THR A 191 -3.21 -5.15 13.26
CA THR A 191 -4.67 -4.95 13.18
C THR A 191 -5.26 -4.63 14.53
N GLU A 192 -4.87 -5.32 15.60
CA GLU A 192 -5.30 -5.00 16.97
C GLU A 192 -4.90 -3.58 17.39
N ILE A 193 -3.66 -3.19 17.11
CA ILE A 193 -3.16 -1.85 17.40
C ILE A 193 -3.97 -0.79 16.66
N ILE A 194 -4.11 -0.92 15.34
CA ILE A 194 -4.77 0.12 14.53
C ILE A 194 -6.28 0.21 14.81
N THR A 195 -6.96 -0.91 15.11
CA THR A 195 -8.39 -0.90 15.43
C THR A 195 -8.65 -0.19 16.77
N GLU A 196 -7.86 -0.47 17.78
CA GLU A 196 -8.02 0.18 19.08
C GLU A 196 -7.57 1.65 19.04
N PHE A 197 -6.50 1.96 18.33
CA PHE A 197 -6.10 3.33 18.11
C PHE A 197 -7.16 4.13 17.32
N ALA A 198 -7.83 3.51 16.36
CA ALA A 198 -8.87 4.19 15.59
C ALA A 198 -10.16 4.43 16.40
N PHE A 199 -10.65 3.42 17.14
CA PHE A 199 -12.02 3.37 17.66
C PHE A 199 -12.11 3.21 19.19
N ALA A 200 -10.99 3.19 19.92
CA ALA A 200 -10.93 2.82 21.34
C ALA A 200 -11.56 1.44 21.60
N LYS A 201 -11.43 0.52 20.66
CA LYS A 201 -12.02 -0.81 20.71
C LYS A 201 -11.13 -1.84 20.04
N SER A 202 -10.72 -2.87 20.76
CA SER A 202 -10.02 -4.02 20.23
C SER A 202 -10.88 -4.82 19.25
N ALA A 203 -10.25 -5.35 18.19
CA ALA A 203 -10.88 -6.29 17.27
C ALA A 203 -10.96 -7.71 17.84
N ASN A 204 -10.16 -8.02 18.88
CA ASN A 204 -10.01 -9.33 19.53
C ASN A 204 -9.63 -10.47 18.56
N LEU A 205 -8.86 -10.14 17.51
CA LEU A 205 -8.47 -11.10 16.47
C LEU A 205 -7.37 -12.06 16.96
N ILE A 206 -6.49 -11.59 17.85
CA ILE A 206 -5.45 -12.44 18.43
C ILE A 206 -6.06 -13.63 19.17
N GLU A 207 -7.16 -13.44 19.88
CA GLU A 207 -7.85 -14.50 20.64
C GLU A 207 -9.03 -15.13 19.88
N GLU A 208 -9.31 -14.73 18.63
CA GLU A 208 -10.43 -15.25 17.83
C GLU A 208 -10.39 -16.78 17.67
N LYS A 209 -9.23 -17.33 17.38
CA LYS A 209 -9.00 -18.76 17.27
C LYS A 209 -7.95 -19.20 18.30
N PRO A 210 -8.28 -20.01 19.32
CA PRO A 210 -7.33 -20.35 20.38
C PRO A 210 -6.04 -21.02 19.92
N ASP A 211 -6.14 -21.91 18.91
CA ASP A 211 -5.05 -22.78 18.47
C ASP A 211 -4.47 -22.39 17.10
N ASP A 212 -4.80 -21.18 16.59
CA ASP A 212 -4.37 -20.73 15.28
C ASP A 212 -4.14 -19.22 15.22
N LEU A 213 -3.39 -18.79 14.18
CA LEU A 213 -3.14 -17.38 13.83
C LEU A 213 -3.95 -16.93 12.61
N ASP A 214 -4.90 -17.73 12.15
CA ASP A 214 -5.85 -17.35 11.11
C ASP A 214 -6.99 -16.51 11.66
N SER A 215 -7.52 -15.63 10.83
CA SER A 215 -8.66 -14.77 11.17
C SER A 215 -9.52 -14.50 9.95
N TRP A 216 -10.84 -14.36 10.16
CA TRP A 216 -11.76 -13.92 9.10
C TRP A 216 -11.35 -12.55 8.54
N PHE A 217 -10.78 -11.68 9.38
CA PHE A 217 -10.35 -10.35 8.98
C PHE A 217 -9.19 -10.42 7.98
N LEU A 218 -8.19 -11.27 8.25
CA LEU A 218 -7.05 -11.48 7.36
C LEU A 218 -7.48 -12.06 6.01
N ASP A 219 -8.42 -13.01 6.01
CA ASP A 219 -8.99 -13.58 4.78
C ASP A 219 -9.75 -12.54 3.97
N ALA A 220 -10.55 -11.69 4.64
CA ALA A 220 -11.30 -10.62 4.01
C ALA A 220 -10.36 -9.56 3.39
N PHE A 221 -9.28 -9.27 4.09
CA PHE A 221 -8.26 -8.34 3.64
C PHE A 221 -7.53 -8.87 2.39
N ASP A 222 -7.14 -10.15 2.38
CA ASP A 222 -6.50 -10.79 1.22
C ASP A 222 -7.38 -10.71 -0.04
N VAL A 223 -8.69 -10.89 0.11
CA VAL A 223 -9.65 -10.73 -1.00
C VAL A 223 -9.75 -9.27 -1.44
N ALA A 224 -9.81 -8.33 -0.49
CA ALA A 224 -9.89 -6.91 -0.79
C ALA A 224 -8.67 -6.44 -1.59
N SER A 225 -7.46 -6.77 -1.14
CA SER A 225 -6.22 -6.39 -1.81
C SER A 225 -6.11 -6.95 -3.24
N GLN A 226 -6.54 -8.21 -3.45
CA GLN A 226 -6.58 -8.81 -4.78
C GLN A 226 -7.57 -8.11 -5.73
N SER A 227 -8.66 -7.56 -5.19
CA SER A 227 -9.72 -6.94 -5.99
C SER A 227 -9.39 -5.49 -6.40
N VAL A 228 -8.48 -4.82 -5.69
CA VAL A 228 -8.11 -3.42 -5.96
C VAL A 228 -7.54 -3.26 -7.37
N VAL A 229 -6.71 -4.17 -7.83
CA VAL A 229 -6.13 -4.11 -9.18
C VAL A 229 -7.23 -4.14 -10.25
N ASP A 230 -8.21 -5.04 -10.12
CA ASP A 230 -9.31 -5.15 -11.08
C ASP A 230 -10.13 -3.85 -11.14
N THR A 231 -10.39 -3.22 -10.00
CA THR A 231 -11.13 -1.95 -9.93
C THR A 231 -10.30 -0.75 -10.42
N GLN A 232 -8.99 -0.73 -10.24
CA GLN A 232 -8.12 0.31 -10.78
C GLN A 232 -8.15 0.38 -12.31
N TYR A 233 -8.19 -0.79 -12.98
CA TYR A 233 -8.14 -0.86 -14.44
C TYR A 233 -9.51 -0.96 -15.12
N SER A 234 -10.60 -1.25 -14.39
CA SER A 234 -11.94 -1.39 -14.96
C SER A 234 -12.94 -0.35 -14.43
N ALA A 235 -13.25 0.65 -15.27
CA ALA A 235 -14.30 1.62 -14.96
C ALA A 235 -15.69 0.96 -14.77
N PHE A 236 -15.95 -0.11 -15.51
CA PHE A 236 -17.19 -0.88 -15.39
C PHE A 236 -17.29 -1.55 -14.02
N LEU A 237 -16.20 -2.20 -13.55
CA LEU A 237 -16.21 -2.83 -12.22
C LEU A 237 -16.34 -1.78 -11.11
N ARG A 238 -15.65 -0.64 -11.21
CA ARG A 238 -15.83 0.47 -10.26
C ARG A 238 -17.29 0.91 -10.16
N LEU A 239 -17.95 1.09 -11.30
CA LEU A 239 -19.36 1.45 -11.32
C LEU A 239 -20.21 0.35 -10.69
N LEU A 240 -19.98 -0.91 -11.06
CA LEU A 240 -20.74 -2.06 -10.59
C LEU A 240 -20.66 -2.21 -9.05
N VAL A 241 -19.47 -2.08 -8.49
CA VAL A 241 -19.27 -2.15 -7.02
C VAL A 241 -20.00 -1.02 -6.29
N ARG A 242 -20.13 0.16 -6.90
CA ARG A 242 -20.85 1.30 -6.31
C ARG A 242 -22.38 1.18 -6.34
N ILE A 243 -22.93 0.53 -7.37
CA ILE A 243 -24.39 0.51 -7.59
C ILE A 243 -25.05 -0.79 -7.14
N LEU A 244 -24.32 -1.90 -7.02
CA LEU A 244 -24.92 -3.18 -6.64
C LEU A 244 -25.26 -3.22 -5.15
N PRO A 245 -26.50 -3.59 -4.79
CA PRO A 245 -26.86 -3.83 -3.40
C PRO A 245 -25.99 -4.95 -2.78
N PRO A 246 -25.61 -4.83 -1.49
CA PRO A 246 -24.80 -5.84 -0.79
C PRO A 246 -25.31 -7.28 -0.91
N GLY A 247 -26.64 -7.47 -0.89
CA GLY A 247 -27.27 -8.79 -1.05
C GLY A 247 -27.02 -9.42 -2.42
N VAL A 248 -26.97 -8.61 -3.48
CA VAL A 248 -26.65 -9.09 -4.84
C VAL A 248 -25.18 -9.45 -4.96
N VAL A 249 -24.28 -8.66 -4.38
CA VAL A 249 -22.83 -8.96 -4.35
C VAL A 249 -22.58 -10.29 -3.64
N ARG A 250 -23.24 -10.54 -2.51
CA ARG A 250 -23.12 -11.81 -1.76
C ARG A 250 -23.58 -13.02 -2.56
N LEU A 251 -24.63 -12.85 -3.38
CA LEU A 251 -25.15 -13.92 -4.23
C LEU A 251 -24.23 -14.23 -5.40
N LEU A 252 -23.65 -13.18 -6.02
CA LEU A 252 -22.80 -13.31 -7.22
C LEU A 252 -21.40 -13.80 -6.92
N ASN A 253 -20.81 -13.37 -5.81
CA ASN A 253 -19.44 -13.71 -5.47
C ASN A 253 -19.23 -13.72 -3.94
N ARG A 254 -19.14 -14.95 -3.37
CA ARG A 254 -18.93 -15.14 -1.94
C ARG A 254 -17.60 -14.52 -1.44
N LYS A 255 -16.56 -14.49 -2.26
CA LYS A 255 -15.29 -13.85 -1.89
C LYS A 255 -15.45 -12.33 -1.76
N LEU A 256 -16.15 -11.68 -2.71
CA LEU A 256 -16.44 -10.24 -2.60
C LEU A 256 -17.35 -9.90 -1.40
N SER A 257 -18.11 -10.86 -0.88
CA SER A 257 -18.92 -10.61 0.31
C SER A 257 -18.08 -10.32 1.56
N THR A 258 -16.85 -10.84 1.64
CA THR A 258 -15.93 -10.57 2.77
C THR A 258 -15.48 -9.11 2.82
N MET A 259 -15.40 -8.40 1.67
CA MET A 259 -15.18 -6.94 1.66
C MET A 259 -16.32 -6.18 2.31
N LEU A 260 -17.56 -6.64 2.11
CA LEU A 260 -18.73 -6.05 2.78
C LEU A 260 -18.70 -6.29 4.29
N ASP A 261 -18.10 -7.38 4.73
CA ASP A 261 -17.93 -7.67 6.15
C ASP A 261 -16.89 -6.73 6.79
N LEU A 262 -15.81 -6.38 6.08
CA LEU A 262 -14.87 -5.33 6.51
C LEU A 262 -15.55 -3.95 6.61
N GLN A 263 -16.34 -3.56 5.60
CA GLN A 263 -17.11 -2.30 5.66
C GLN A 263 -18.10 -2.30 6.84
N LYS A 264 -18.78 -3.42 7.05
CA LYS A 264 -19.70 -3.59 8.19
C LYS A 264 -18.95 -3.48 9.51
N TYR A 265 -17.77 -4.09 9.61
CA TYR A 265 -16.91 -3.99 10.79
C TYR A 265 -16.50 -2.55 11.06
N ALA A 266 -15.96 -1.84 10.07
CA ALA A 266 -15.58 -0.43 10.17
C ALA A 266 -16.76 0.45 10.60
N GLY A 267 -17.93 0.30 9.96
CA GLY A 267 -19.14 1.03 10.30
C GLY A 267 -19.69 0.70 11.69
N THR A 268 -19.54 -0.55 12.14
CA THR A 268 -19.97 -0.96 13.49
C THR A 268 -19.02 -0.41 14.56
N SER A 269 -17.70 -0.46 14.30
CA SER A 269 -16.68 0.09 15.20
C SER A 269 -16.81 1.61 15.34
N MET A 270 -17.10 2.30 14.24
CA MET A 270 -17.37 3.73 14.24
C MET A 270 -18.62 4.07 15.07
N ARG A 271 -19.74 3.34 14.89
CA ARG A 271 -20.95 3.55 15.71
C ARG A 271 -20.70 3.29 17.19
N HIS A 272 -19.92 2.26 17.51
CA HIS A 272 -19.54 1.99 18.90
C HIS A 272 -18.76 3.16 19.50
N TRP A 273 -17.74 3.67 18.78
CA TRP A 273 -17.01 4.85 19.19
C TRP A 273 -17.93 6.07 19.41
N GLN A 274 -18.87 6.34 18.47
CA GLN A 274 -19.81 7.45 18.62
C GLN A 274 -20.74 7.33 19.86
N GLN A 275 -21.06 6.11 20.27
CA GLN A 275 -21.95 5.83 21.40
C GLN A 275 -21.22 5.67 22.73
N SER A 276 -19.90 5.47 22.69
CA SER A 276 -19.08 5.34 23.90
C SER A 276 -18.94 6.69 24.57
N SER A 277 -19.26 6.73 25.87
CA SER A 277 -18.98 7.86 26.76
C SER A 277 -17.70 7.67 27.58
N GLU A 278 -17.02 6.54 27.40
CA GLU A 278 -15.79 6.23 28.14
C GLU A 278 -14.61 6.99 27.54
N MET A 279 -13.85 7.66 28.40
CA MET A 279 -12.60 8.29 27.99
C MET A 279 -11.54 7.21 27.82
N SER A 280 -10.96 7.13 26.62
CA SER A 280 -9.83 6.26 26.36
C SER A 280 -8.57 6.70 27.13
N SER A 281 -7.77 5.72 27.57
CA SER A 281 -6.46 5.96 28.21
C SER A 281 -5.39 6.41 27.22
N HIS A 282 -5.66 6.33 25.92
CA HIS A 282 -4.76 6.69 24.83
C HIS A 282 -5.48 7.58 23.79
N PRO A 283 -4.74 8.30 22.93
CA PRO A 283 -5.34 9.05 21.83
C PRO A 283 -6.17 8.15 20.91
N VAL A 284 -7.29 8.68 20.39
CA VAL A 284 -8.18 7.98 19.45
C VAL A 284 -8.24 8.79 18.15
N ILE A 285 -8.05 8.13 17.00
CA ILE A 285 -8.00 8.83 15.70
C ILE A 285 -9.32 9.53 15.40
N PHE A 286 -10.45 8.85 15.65
CA PHE A 286 -11.77 9.35 15.33
C PHE A 286 -12.23 10.52 16.19
N ASP A 287 -11.57 10.80 17.33
CA ASP A 287 -11.82 12.02 18.11
C ASP A 287 -11.51 13.29 17.30
N SER A 288 -10.55 13.21 16.38
CA SER A 288 -10.19 14.33 15.49
C SER A 288 -11.10 14.47 14.26
N LEU A 289 -12.00 13.52 14.00
CA LEU A 289 -12.86 13.46 12.82
C LEU A 289 -14.36 13.67 13.12
N GLN A 290 -14.70 14.23 14.28
CA GLN A 290 -16.11 14.41 14.68
C GLN A 290 -16.91 15.26 13.70
N SER A 291 -16.29 16.26 13.08
CA SER A 291 -16.95 17.25 12.21
C SER A 291 -17.24 16.77 10.78
N ILE A 292 -16.75 15.60 10.36
CA ILE A 292 -16.99 15.11 9.01
C ILE A 292 -18.27 14.24 8.95
N PRO A 293 -18.93 14.13 7.76
CA PRO A 293 -20.10 13.27 7.57
C PRO A 293 -19.84 11.80 7.89
N ASP A 294 -20.87 11.08 8.32
CA ASP A 294 -20.72 9.69 8.77
C ASP A 294 -20.31 8.71 7.66
N ASP A 295 -20.77 8.93 6.43
CA ASP A 295 -20.34 8.15 5.27
C ASP A 295 -18.86 8.36 4.96
N ALA A 296 -18.37 9.59 5.10
CA ALA A 296 -16.95 9.91 4.99
C ALA A 296 -16.13 9.29 6.14
N LYS A 297 -16.69 9.22 7.36
CA LYS A 297 -16.04 8.52 8.49
C LYS A 297 -15.88 7.02 8.21
N VAL A 298 -16.90 6.37 7.64
CA VAL A 298 -16.81 4.93 7.30
C VAL A 298 -15.73 4.69 6.24
N SER A 299 -15.67 5.54 5.21
CA SER A 299 -14.60 5.47 4.19
C SER A 299 -13.22 5.66 4.81
N GLU A 300 -13.05 6.67 5.68
CA GLU A 300 -11.79 6.93 6.38
C GLU A 300 -11.40 5.78 7.31
N ALA A 301 -12.38 5.17 7.99
CA ALA A 301 -12.17 4.00 8.82
C ALA A 301 -11.60 2.82 8.04
N MET A 302 -12.15 2.55 6.85
CA MET A 302 -11.65 1.51 5.95
C MET A 302 -10.18 1.77 5.55
N ASP A 303 -9.87 2.99 5.12
CA ASP A 303 -8.50 3.33 4.72
C ASP A 303 -7.49 3.22 5.87
N ILE A 304 -7.86 3.69 7.07
CA ILE A 304 -7.01 3.60 8.27
C ILE A 304 -6.74 2.15 8.66
N LEU A 305 -7.78 1.31 8.66
CA LEU A 305 -7.64 -0.12 8.96
C LEU A 305 -6.71 -0.81 7.95
N ILE A 306 -6.93 -0.57 6.66
CA ILE A 306 -6.13 -1.15 5.59
C ILE A 306 -4.66 -0.67 5.69
N ALA A 307 -4.46 0.61 5.87
CA ALA A 307 -3.13 1.19 5.92
C ALA A 307 -2.31 0.72 7.12
N GLY A 308 -2.93 0.57 8.29
CA GLY A 308 -2.23 0.19 9.52
C GLY A 308 -1.97 -1.31 9.67
N ALA A 309 -2.84 -2.16 9.11
CA ALA A 309 -2.75 -3.60 9.31
C ALA A 309 -1.57 -4.25 8.56
N ASP A 310 -1.54 -4.17 7.23
CA ASP A 310 -0.63 -4.98 6.41
C ASP A 310 0.76 -4.37 6.22
N THR A 311 0.88 -3.04 6.18
CA THR A 311 2.14 -2.39 5.84
C THR A 311 3.22 -2.60 6.90
N THR A 312 2.88 -2.43 8.17
CA THR A 312 3.81 -2.66 9.27
C THR A 312 4.09 -4.17 9.45
N ALA A 313 3.07 -5.02 9.26
CA ALA A 313 3.23 -6.46 9.34
C ALA A 313 4.18 -7.03 8.28
N SER A 314 4.05 -6.60 7.02
CA SER A 314 4.97 -7.02 5.95
C SER A 314 6.39 -6.53 6.18
N THR A 315 6.55 -5.31 6.71
CA THR A 315 7.87 -4.77 7.09
C THR A 315 8.52 -5.57 8.22
N LEU A 316 7.75 -5.90 9.27
CA LEU A 316 8.19 -6.77 10.36
C LEU A 316 8.62 -8.15 9.84
N THR A 317 7.79 -8.76 8.98
CA THR A 317 8.09 -10.07 8.37
C THR A 317 9.40 -10.05 7.59
N THR A 318 9.61 -9.02 6.76
CA THR A 318 10.87 -8.80 6.05
C THR A 318 12.05 -8.71 7.02
N GLY A 319 11.92 -7.90 8.06
CA GLY A 319 12.96 -7.70 9.07
C GLY A 319 13.28 -9.00 9.81
N PHE A 320 12.28 -9.75 10.26
CA PHE A 320 12.50 -11.07 10.89
C PHE A 320 13.24 -12.01 9.96
N TYR A 321 12.81 -12.12 8.70
CA TYR A 321 13.48 -13.00 7.75
C TYR A 321 14.96 -12.66 7.60
N HIS A 322 15.30 -11.40 7.31
CA HIS A 322 16.68 -11.00 7.08
C HIS A 322 17.57 -11.10 8.33
N ILE A 323 17.05 -10.74 9.49
CA ILE A 323 17.77 -10.84 10.75
C ILE A 323 18.02 -12.31 11.09
N LEU A 324 17.00 -13.16 10.99
CA LEU A 324 17.13 -14.59 11.33
C LEU A 324 17.93 -15.39 10.28
N SER A 325 18.00 -14.92 9.04
CA SER A 325 18.84 -15.53 7.99
C SER A 325 20.34 -15.24 8.16
N ASN A 326 20.72 -14.31 9.04
CA ASN A 326 22.10 -13.92 9.24
C ASN A 326 22.45 -13.91 10.74
N GLU A 327 23.13 -14.97 11.19
CA GLU A 327 23.46 -15.16 12.60
C GLU A 327 24.22 -13.98 13.21
N LYS A 328 25.16 -13.37 12.47
CA LYS A 328 25.93 -12.22 12.96
C LYS A 328 25.05 -10.98 13.21
N LEU A 329 24.07 -10.73 12.33
CA LEU A 329 23.11 -9.64 12.51
C LEU A 329 22.23 -9.93 13.73
N LYS A 330 21.72 -11.16 13.85
CA LYS A 330 20.86 -11.61 14.95
C LYS A 330 21.59 -11.46 16.30
N GLU A 331 22.79 -12.02 16.43
CA GLU A 331 23.58 -11.92 17.66
C GLU A 331 23.88 -10.48 18.06
N ARG A 332 24.20 -9.63 17.08
CA ARG A 332 24.50 -8.21 17.35
C ARG A 332 23.25 -7.45 17.79
N LEU A 333 22.08 -7.74 17.18
CA LEU A 333 20.82 -7.14 17.59
C LEU A 333 20.44 -7.57 19.01
N ILE A 334 20.52 -8.88 19.29
CA ILE A 334 20.23 -9.43 20.63
C ILE A 334 21.14 -8.77 21.67
N ARG A 335 22.45 -8.68 21.42
CA ARG A 335 23.41 -8.02 22.33
C ARG A 335 23.03 -6.56 22.60
N ALA A 336 22.71 -5.80 21.56
CA ALA A 336 22.32 -4.39 21.72
C ALA A 336 21.01 -4.24 22.53
N ILE A 337 20.08 -5.18 22.38
CA ILE A 337 18.84 -5.20 23.15
C ILE A 337 19.09 -5.63 24.59
N ASP A 338 19.89 -6.67 24.81
CA ASP A 338 20.23 -7.18 26.16
C ASP A 338 21.01 -6.15 26.98
N GLU A 339 21.92 -5.39 26.36
CA GLU A 339 22.61 -4.27 27.01
C GLU A 339 21.64 -3.15 27.44
N ALA A 340 20.62 -2.87 26.63
CA ALA A 340 19.62 -1.85 26.92
C ALA A 340 18.55 -2.33 27.94
N ILE A 341 18.23 -3.63 27.93
CA ILE A 341 17.20 -4.29 28.77
C ILE A 341 17.86 -5.48 29.49
N PRO A 342 18.67 -5.27 30.54
CA PRO A 342 19.44 -6.34 31.17
C PRO A 342 18.57 -7.44 31.80
N GLU A 343 17.45 -7.05 32.42
CA GLU A 343 16.60 -8.00 33.14
C GLU A 343 15.51 -8.58 32.23
N PRO A 344 15.37 -9.94 32.12
CA PRO A 344 14.27 -10.57 31.43
C PRO A 344 12.91 -10.10 31.97
N GLY A 345 11.94 -9.92 31.08
CA GLY A 345 10.60 -9.44 31.44
C GLY A 345 10.50 -7.96 31.79
N SER A 346 11.64 -7.24 31.90
CA SER A 346 11.62 -5.79 32.03
C SER A 346 11.41 -5.09 30.71
N SER A 347 11.05 -3.82 30.74
CA SER A 347 10.87 -2.98 29.57
C SER A 347 11.39 -1.58 29.79
N ILE A 348 11.90 -0.96 28.76
CA ILE A 348 12.34 0.45 28.78
C ILE A 348 11.41 1.28 27.89
N PRO A 349 11.20 2.58 28.20
CA PRO A 349 10.36 3.44 27.37
C PRO A 349 10.80 3.47 25.90
N LEU A 350 9.85 3.66 24.98
CA LEU A 350 10.14 3.78 23.55
C LEU A 350 11.20 4.84 23.25
N GLN A 351 11.17 5.98 23.96
CA GLN A 351 12.20 7.03 23.84
C GLN A 351 13.62 6.55 24.17
N SER A 352 13.73 5.55 25.02
CA SER A 352 15.02 4.91 25.34
C SER A 352 15.41 3.87 24.31
N LEU A 353 14.44 3.08 23.80
CA LEU A 353 14.66 2.15 22.67
C LEU A 353 15.13 2.88 21.42
N GLU A 354 14.60 4.07 21.14
CA GLU A 354 15.02 4.90 20.00
C GLU A 354 16.49 5.34 20.06
N LYS A 355 17.14 5.23 21.22
CA LYS A 355 18.57 5.51 21.39
C LYS A 355 19.44 4.27 21.22
N VAL A 356 18.87 3.08 21.12
CA VAL A 356 19.60 1.84 20.83
C VAL A 356 19.93 1.82 19.34
N GLU A 357 21.12 2.30 19.01
CA GLU A 357 21.54 2.61 17.63
C GLU A 357 21.36 1.42 16.69
N TYR A 358 21.79 0.21 17.10
CA TYR A 358 21.70 -0.96 16.24
C TYR A 358 20.27 -1.48 16.06
N LEU A 359 19.42 -1.39 17.08
CA LEU A 359 17.99 -1.69 16.95
C LEU A 359 17.34 -0.77 15.93
N MET A 360 17.59 0.54 16.04
CA MET A 360 17.01 1.51 15.11
C MET A 360 17.58 1.39 13.70
N ALA A 361 18.83 0.96 13.56
CA ALA A 361 19.42 0.62 12.27
C ALA A 361 18.70 -0.58 11.63
N CYS A 362 18.40 -1.63 12.39
CA CYS A 362 17.60 -2.76 11.92
C CYS A 362 16.15 -2.35 11.55
N VAL A 363 15.53 -1.48 12.35
CA VAL A 363 14.19 -0.92 12.06
C VAL A 363 14.21 -0.16 10.73
N LYS A 364 15.13 0.77 10.55
CA LYS A 364 15.25 1.57 9.30
C LYS A 364 15.52 0.68 8.09
N GLU A 365 16.39 -0.32 8.24
CA GLU A 365 16.70 -1.22 7.13
C GLU A 365 15.52 -2.15 6.80
N SER A 366 14.76 -2.60 7.79
CA SER A 366 13.52 -3.34 7.57
C SER A 366 12.50 -2.50 6.79
N ILE A 367 12.38 -1.22 7.11
CA ILE A 367 11.51 -0.28 6.39
C ILE A 367 11.99 -0.08 4.95
N ARG A 368 13.30 0.02 4.73
CA ARG A 368 13.88 0.20 3.40
C ARG A 368 13.69 -1.03 2.53
N VAL A 369 14.09 -2.20 3.00
CA VAL A 369 14.04 -3.46 2.24
C VAL A 369 12.62 -4.01 2.16
N GLY A 370 11.81 -3.78 3.19
CA GLY A 370 10.42 -4.23 3.27
C GLY A 370 9.50 -3.60 2.24
N MET A 371 9.78 -2.35 1.81
CA MET A 371 9.03 -1.68 0.74
C MET A 371 7.53 -1.97 0.79
N ALA A 372 6.88 -1.69 1.93
CA ALA A 372 5.49 -2.13 2.19
C ALA A 372 4.46 -1.72 1.10
N VAL A 373 4.74 -0.67 0.34
CA VAL A 373 4.04 -0.29 -0.89
C VAL A 373 5.10 -0.19 -2.00
N PRO A 374 5.44 -1.32 -2.66
CA PRO A 374 6.57 -1.34 -3.60
C PRO A 374 6.28 -0.58 -4.88
N GLY A 375 5.03 -0.62 -5.35
CA GLY A 375 4.60 -0.12 -6.65
C GLY A 375 4.57 1.40 -6.78
N ARG A 376 4.43 1.84 -8.01
CA ARG A 376 4.34 3.25 -8.37
C ARG A 376 3.08 3.92 -7.81
N LEU A 377 3.20 5.20 -7.46
CA LEU A 377 2.09 6.06 -7.05
C LEU A 377 1.79 7.09 -8.16
N PRO A 378 0.88 6.82 -9.12
CA PRO A 378 0.72 7.63 -10.32
C PRO A 378 0.22 9.05 -10.04
N ARG A 379 0.80 9.98 -10.78
CA ARG A 379 0.51 11.42 -10.77
C ARG A 379 0.29 11.91 -12.18
N VAL A 380 -0.34 13.06 -12.32
CA VAL A 380 -0.59 13.73 -13.60
C VAL A 380 0.33 14.95 -13.72
N VAL A 381 1.08 15.04 -14.80
CA VAL A 381 1.95 16.18 -15.09
C VAL A 381 1.10 17.43 -15.21
N PRO A 382 1.36 18.48 -14.42
CA PRO A 382 0.59 19.71 -14.45
C PRO A 382 0.85 20.55 -15.73
N ALA A 383 -0.06 21.44 -16.05
CA ALA A 383 0.21 22.51 -16.98
C ALA A 383 1.15 23.55 -16.33
N GLY A 384 1.98 24.21 -17.12
CA GLY A 384 2.92 25.23 -16.66
C GLY A 384 4.36 24.89 -16.94
N ASP A 385 5.19 24.80 -15.89
CA ASP A 385 6.62 24.52 -16.04
C ASP A 385 6.88 23.20 -16.78
N ALA A 386 7.86 23.19 -17.70
CA ALA A 386 8.19 21.98 -18.45
C ALA A 386 8.74 20.89 -17.52
N PHE A 387 8.08 19.73 -17.52
CA PHE A 387 8.62 18.54 -16.88
C PHE A 387 9.48 17.76 -17.90
N VAL A 388 10.75 17.56 -17.58
CA VAL A 388 11.74 16.99 -18.49
C VAL A 388 12.36 15.73 -17.87
N VAL A 389 12.43 14.66 -18.65
CA VAL A 389 13.13 13.41 -18.31
C VAL A 389 14.05 13.02 -19.46
N GLU A 390 15.33 12.76 -19.19
CA GLU A 390 16.34 12.43 -20.22
C GLU A 390 16.36 13.45 -21.39
N GLY A 391 16.22 14.73 -21.07
CA GLY A 391 16.21 15.79 -22.09
C GLY A 391 14.94 15.88 -22.94
N LYS A 392 13.92 15.06 -22.66
CA LYS A 392 12.63 15.06 -23.37
C LYS A 392 11.55 15.70 -22.52
N VAL A 393 10.80 16.60 -23.10
CA VAL A 393 9.64 17.22 -22.46
C VAL A 393 8.52 16.19 -22.36
N VAL A 394 7.99 15.99 -21.15
CA VAL A 394 6.80 15.19 -20.90
C VAL A 394 5.58 16.10 -20.95
N PRO A 395 4.64 15.89 -21.86
CA PRO A 395 3.48 16.78 -22.02
C PRO A 395 2.59 16.84 -20.77
N PRO A 396 1.97 17.98 -20.48
CA PRO A 396 0.92 18.09 -19.46
C PRO A 396 -0.21 17.07 -19.68
N GLY A 397 -0.78 16.54 -18.60
CA GLY A 397 -1.79 15.50 -18.68
C GLY A 397 -1.24 14.08 -18.83
N THR A 398 0.09 13.90 -19.02
CA THR A 398 0.73 12.59 -18.98
C THR A 398 0.71 12.05 -17.55
N ILE A 399 0.43 10.76 -17.41
CA ILE A 399 0.55 10.05 -16.13
C ILE A 399 2.02 9.68 -15.95
N VAL A 400 2.55 9.97 -14.76
CA VAL A 400 3.92 9.62 -14.39
C VAL A 400 3.93 8.97 -13.02
N GLY A 401 4.81 8.03 -12.78
CA GLY A 401 4.98 7.39 -11.48
C GLY A 401 6.40 6.92 -11.25
N MET A 402 6.79 6.95 -9.99
CA MET A 402 8.00 6.31 -9.47
C MET A 402 7.59 5.37 -8.35
N SER A 403 8.33 4.31 -8.17
CA SER A 403 8.05 3.29 -7.18
C SER A 403 9.05 3.31 -6.02
N THR A 404 8.62 2.84 -4.87
CA THR A 404 9.53 2.58 -3.75
C THR A 404 10.56 1.51 -4.14
N TYR A 405 10.14 0.51 -4.92
CA TYR A 405 11.02 -0.53 -5.45
C TYR A 405 12.21 0.06 -6.23
N THR A 406 11.95 0.94 -7.19
CA THR A 406 13.00 1.63 -7.95
C THR A 406 13.92 2.45 -7.05
N MET A 407 13.33 3.24 -6.14
CA MET A 407 14.08 4.13 -5.27
C MET A 407 14.99 3.37 -4.31
N HIS A 408 14.49 2.27 -3.72
CA HIS A 408 15.22 1.53 -2.69
C HIS A 408 16.21 0.50 -3.22
N ASN A 409 16.09 0.11 -4.50
CA ASN A 409 17.05 -0.74 -5.19
C ASN A 409 18.08 0.05 -6.01
N SER A 410 18.01 1.39 -6.02
CA SER A 410 18.91 2.23 -6.79
C SER A 410 20.33 2.24 -6.20
N VAL A 411 21.30 1.79 -7.00
CA VAL A 411 22.73 1.89 -6.64
C VAL A 411 23.21 3.33 -6.52
N ASP A 412 22.59 4.26 -7.27
CA ASP A 412 22.91 5.69 -7.20
C ASP A 412 22.51 6.28 -5.82
N ALA A 413 21.46 5.73 -5.20
CA ALA A 413 20.97 6.19 -3.90
C ALA A 413 21.65 5.48 -2.71
N TRP A 414 21.87 4.16 -2.81
CA TRP A 414 22.23 3.30 -1.68
C TRP A 414 23.59 2.61 -1.80
N GLY A 415 24.29 2.76 -2.93
CA GLY A 415 25.55 2.07 -3.19
C GLY A 415 25.37 0.66 -3.78
N PRO A 416 26.46 -0.07 -3.98
CA PRO A 416 26.46 -1.37 -4.67
C PRO A 416 25.69 -2.46 -3.91
N ASP A 417 25.54 -2.31 -2.59
CA ASP A 417 24.77 -3.20 -1.71
C ASP A 417 23.31 -2.77 -1.51
N ALA A 418 22.74 -2.00 -2.45
CA ALA A 418 21.37 -1.49 -2.40
C ALA A 418 20.31 -2.59 -2.17
N ARG A 419 20.56 -3.80 -2.67
CA ARG A 419 19.66 -4.95 -2.52
C ARG A 419 19.90 -5.79 -1.28
N GLU A 420 20.96 -5.51 -0.54
CA GLU A 420 21.29 -6.25 0.66
C GLU A 420 20.61 -5.63 1.88
N PHE A 421 20.30 -6.49 2.87
CA PHE A 421 19.86 -6.03 4.18
C PHE A 421 21.10 -5.72 5.03
N ASN A 422 21.48 -4.46 5.07
CA ASN A 422 22.67 -3.99 5.75
C ASN A 422 22.35 -2.86 6.75
N PRO A 423 22.07 -3.17 8.02
CA PRO A 423 21.80 -2.16 9.05
C PRO A 423 22.97 -1.19 9.27
N ASP A 424 24.22 -1.59 8.99
CA ASP A 424 25.38 -0.74 9.23
C ASP A 424 25.40 0.53 8.39
N ARG A 425 24.67 0.57 7.28
CA ARG A 425 24.50 1.81 6.50
C ARG A 425 23.88 2.96 7.29
N TRP A 426 23.13 2.65 8.35
CA TRP A 426 22.46 3.62 9.21
C TRP A 426 23.31 4.10 10.40
N ILE A 427 24.53 3.60 10.53
CA ILE A 427 25.41 3.83 11.67
C ILE A 427 26.57 4.76 11.28
N GLY A 428 26.90 5.69 12.16
CA GLY A 428 28.03 6.58 12.00
C GLY A 428 27.91 7.59 10.85
N PRO A 429 29.05 8.13 10.37
CA PRO A 429 29.07 9.23 9.39
C PRO A 429 28.47 8.86 8.02
N ALA A 430 28.56 7.58 7.61
CA ALA A 430 28.06 7.10 6.31
C ALA A 430 26.53 7.20 6.19
N SER A 431 25.80 7.23 7.33
CA SER A 431 24.36 7.35 7.36
C SER A 431 23.84 8.76 6.98
N LYS A 432 24.72 9.76 7.00
CA LYS A 432 24.33 11.15 6.74
C LYS A 432 23.78 11.29 5.32
N GLY A 433 22.57 11.81 5.23
CA GLY A 433 21.91 12.07 3.95
C GLY A 433 21.13 10.89 3.35
N LEU A 434 21.23 9.66 3.91
CA LEU A 434 20.48 8.51 3.39
C LEU A 434 18.95 8.68 3.55
N ASP A 435 18.49 9.35 4.61
CA ASP A 435 17.06 9.59 4.84
C ASP A 435 16.38 10.35 3.69
N GLN A 436 17.14 11.11 2.86
CA GLN A 436 16.58 11.76 1.68
C GLN A 436 16.07 10.76 0.63
N TRP A 437 16.66 9.56 0.56
CA TRP A 437 16.31 8.51 -0.39
C TRP A 437 15.28 7.53 0.16
N MET A 438 15.00 7.58 1.47
CA MET A 438 13.95 6.77 2.10
C MET A 438 12.57 7.23 1.60
N CYS A 439 11.94 6.41 0.76
CA CYS A 439 10.68 6.72 0.10
C CYS A 439 9.51 5.83 0.53
N THR A 440 9.71 4.91 1.48
CA THR A 440 8.65 4.01 1.99
C THR A 440 7.41 4.77 2.45
N PHE A 441 7.59 5.92 3.08
CA PHE A 441 6.50 6.78 3.54
C PHE A 441 6.08 7.83 2.49
N SER A 442 6.58 7.72 1.25
CA SER A 442 6.50 8.76 0.24
C SER A 442 7.09 10.10 0.72
N LYS A 443 6.89 11.19 -0.03
CA LYS A 443 7.36 12.53 0.34
C LYS A 443 6.30 13.59 0.03
N GLY A 444 6.53 14.79 0.57
CA GLY A 444 5.75 15.97 0.26
C GLY A 444 4.35 15.97 0.88
N ALA A 445 3.44 16.72 0.26
CA ALA A 445 2.11 17.00 0.81
C ALA A 445 1.26 15.74 1.03
N ARG A 446 1.54 14.66 0.31
CA ARG A 446 0.82 13.38 0.33
C ARG A 446 1.60 12.26 1.07
N MET A 447 2.62 12.62 1.85
CA MET A 447 3.42 11.69 2.65
C MET A 447 2.56 10.93 3.65
N CYS A 448 2.94 9.68 3.96
CA CYS A 448 2.22 8.80 4.90
C CYS A 448 2.00 9.46 6.27
N LEU A 449 0.81 9.31 6.84
CA LEU A 449 0.51 9.73 8.21
C LEU A 449 1.22 8.83 9.23
N GLY A 450 1.35 7.53 8.95
CA GLY A 450 1.89 6.51 9.85
C GLY A 450 3.42 6.53 10.02
N GLN A 451 4.13 7.50 9.47
CA GLN A 451 5.60 7.57 9.49
C GLN A 451 6.24 7.58 10.89
N ASN A 452 5.48 7.94 11.93
CA ASN A 452 5.96 7.90 13.31
C ASN A 452 5.53 6.64 14.07
N ILE A 453 4.34 6.09 13.77
CA ILE A 453 3.81 4.92 14.48
C ILE A 453 4.46 3.63 13.98
N ALA A 454 4.63 3.44 12.68
CA ALA A 454 5.21 2.20 12.15
C ALA A 454 6.63 1.92 12.67
N PRO A 455 7.59 2.86 12.71
CA PRO A 455 8.89 2.62 13.34
C PRO A 455 8.80 2.27 14.83
N ALA A 456 7.83 2.86 15.55
CA ALA A 456 7.61 2.58 16.96
C ALA A 456 7.09 1.15 17.18
N GLU A 457 6.09 0.72 16.40
CA GLU A 457 5.58 -0.66 16.43
C GLU A 457 6.70 -1.67 16.13
N ILE A 458 7.51 -1.42 15.10
CA ILE A 458 8.60 -2.31 14.71
C ILE A 458 9.66 -2.37 15.82
N ALA A 459 10.07 -1.22 16.37
CA ALA A 459 11.08 -1.16 17.43
C ALA A 459 10.64 -1.89 18.70
N LEU A 460 9.40 -1.65 19.15
CA LEU A 460 8.83 -2.32 20.32
C LEU A 460 8.67 -3.82 20.11
N THR A 461 8.25 -4.24 18.92
CA THR A 461 8.08 -5.66 18.57
C THR A 461 9.42 -6.37 18.51
N PHE A 462 10.43 -5.79 17.81
CA PHE A 462 11.77 -6.38 17.76
C PHE A 462 12.39 -6.46 19.15
N ALA A 463 12.36 -5.36 19.91
CA ALA A 463 12.91 -5.33 21.26
C ALA A 463 12.29 -6.43 22.13
N TYR A 464 10.97 -6.59 22.11
CA TYR A 464 10.30 -7.59 22.89
C TYR A 464 10.61 -9.03 22.41
N MET A 465 10.48 -9.29 21.10
CA MET A 465 10.63 -10.64 20.56
C MET A 465 12.07 -11.16 20.68
N PHE A 466 13.07 -10.36 20.32
CA PHE A 466 14.49 -10.77 20.45
C PHE A 466 15.02 -10.77 21.88
N ARG A 467 14.35 -10.06 22.81
CA ARG A 467 14.70 -10.13 24.23
C ARG A 467 14.18 -11.36 24.93
N ASN A 468 12.97 -11.81 24.59
CA ASN A 468 12.26 -12.83 25.34
C ASN A 468 12.25 -14.21 24.67
N TYR A 469 12.72 -14.30 23.40
CA TYR A 469 12.71 -15.56 22.66
C TYR A 469 14.04 -15.79 21.95
N ASP A 470 14.48 -17.05 21.94
CA ASP A 470 15.38 -17.56 20.94
C ASP A 470 14.60 -17.89 19.68
N LEU A 471 14.95 -17.23 18.59
CA LEU A 471 14.25 -17.28 17.32
C LEU A 471 15.14 -17.94 16.26
N SER A 472 14.59 -18.87 15.48
CA SER A 472 15.31 -19.45 14.36
C SER A 472 14.37 -19.77 13.20
N LEU A 473 14.94 -19.78 11.99
CA LEU A 473 14.23 -20.27 10.81
C LEU A 473 14.29 -21.80 10.76
N PRO A 474 13.23 -22.46 10.29
CA PRO A 474 13.27 -23.88 9.98
C PRO A 474 14.39 -24.20 8.98
N LYS A 475 14.93 -25.42 9.05
CA LYS A 475 15.98 -25.85 8.11
C LYS A 475 15.48 -25.81 6.68
N GLY A 476 16.22 -25.11 5.81
CA GLY A 476 15.89 -24.99 4.38
C GLY A 476 14.81 -23.93 4.07
N GLN A 477 14.46 -23.09 5.04
CA GLN A 477 13.54 -21.99 4.79
C GLN A 477 14.09 -21.06 3.70
N SER A 478 13.35 -20.95 2.61
CA SER A 478 13.63 -20.00 1.52
C SER A 478 13.09 -18.62 1.83
N VAL A 479 13.50 -17.64 1.03
CA VAL A 479 12.90 -16.28 1.05
C VAL A 479 11.37 -16.39 0.91
N PRO A 480 10.59 -15.77 1.81
CA PRO A 480 9.15 -15.76 1.67
C PRO A 480 8.73 -15.16 0.32
N LYS A 481 7.81 -15.82 -0.37
CA LYS A 481 7.35 -15.35 -1.67
C LYS A 481 6.44 -14.15 -1.51
N ALA A 482 6.96 -12.99 -1.87
CA ALA A 482 6.26 -11.72 -1.81
C ALA A 482 5.50 -11.43 -3.11
N LEU A 483 4.34 -10.77 -2.99
CA LEU A 483 3.50 -10.33 -4.09
C LEU A 483 3.11 -8.87 -3.86
N ASP A 484 3.28 -8.03 -4.87
CA ASP A 484 2.77 -6.66 -4.89
C ASP A 484 1.26 -6.68 -5.21
N ARG A 485 0.45 -6.43 -4.20
CA ARG A 485 -1.00 -6.26 -4.32
C ARG A 485 -1.43 -4.86 -3.88
N PHE A 486 -0.63 -3.87 -4.26
CA PHE A 486 -0.56 -2.51 -3.75
C PHE A 486 0.18 -2.46 -2.40
N THR A 487 -0.21 -3.24 -1.40
CA THR A 487 0.65 -3.57 -0.25
C THR A 487 1.40 -4.87 -0.52
N LEU A 488 2.63 -4.96 0.00
CA LEU A 488 3.40 -6.19 -0.08
C LEU A 488 2.74 -7.26 0.79
N SER A 489 2.37 -8.37 0.20
CA SER A 489 1.82 -9.54 0.88
C SER A 489 2.69 -10.77 0.65
N TYR A 490 2.59 -11.75 1.55
CA TYR A 490 3.32 -13.02 1.42
C TYR A 490 2.35 -14.17 1.17
N GLU A 491 2.74 -15.10 0.27
CA GLU A 491 2.00 -16.35 0.09
C GLU A 491 2.04 -17.20 1.36
N ARG A 492 0.94 -17.87 1.68
CA ARG A 492 0.85 -18.74 2.86
C ARG A 492 1.60 -20.07 2.65
N PRO A 493 2.31 -20.57 3.67
CA PRO A 493 2.62 -19.92 4.95
C PRO A 493 3.60 -18.77 4.71
N GLY A 494 3.36 -17.61 5.38
CA GLY A 494 4.13 -16.39 5.16
C GLY A 494 5.61 -16.54 5.52
N LEU A 495 5.92 -16.63 6.82
CA LEU A 495 7.27 -16.89 7.34
C LEU A 495 7.18 -17.75 8.60
N PRO A 496 7.33 -19.06 8.50
CA PRO A 496 7.42 -19.92 9.68
C PRO A 496 8.73 -19.65 10.46
N VAL A 497 8.59 -19.52 11.78
CA VAL A 497 9.69 -19.28 12.71
C VAL A 497 9.51 -20.18 13.93
N VAL A 498 10.60 -20.77 14.40
CA VAL A 498 10.68 -21.53 15.65
C VAL A 498 10.91 -20.54 16.79
N PHE A 499 10.07 -20.63 17.82
CA PHE A 499 10.15 -19.83 19.04
C PHE A 499 10.52 -20.72 20.23
N SER A 500 11.49 -20.29 21.01
CA SER A 500 11.83 -20.88 22.31
C SER A 500 11.95 -19.75 23.33
N PRO A 501 11.14 -19.73 24.41
CA PRO A 501 11.27 -18.71 25.46
C PRO A 501 12.70 -18.67 26.02
N ARG A 502 13.25 -17.47 26.22
CA ARG A 502 14.52 -17.24 26.91
C ARG A 502 14.26 -17.15 28.43
N GLU A 503 15.15 -17.80 29.20
CA GLU A 503 15.16 -17.75 30.67
C GLU A 503 15.71 -16.42 31.21
#